data_8d843e75d9b0a9dc8afad8b646607ae2
#
_entry.id   8d843e75d9b0a9dc8afad8b646607ae2
#
_cell.length_a   1.000
_cell.length_b   1.000
_cell.length_c   1.000
_cell.angle_alpha   90.00
_cell.angle_beta   90.00
_cell.angle_gamma   90.00
#
_symmetry.space_group_name_H-M   'P 1'
#
loop_
_entity.id
_entity.type
_entity.pdbx_description
1 polymer ?
#
loop_
_entity_poly.entity_id
_entity_poly.type
_entity_poly.pdbx_seq_one_letter_code
_entity_poly.pdbx_strand_id
1 'polypeptide(L)'
;MDKEEKYSNRMRLPKDGAILAENDNIVLKAVSEDQKYHMLSVSYECSFLKHEFENETYRKYLWEEFIRENVANYCIYTKDTNEFIGYCGIKNLAREIPELAIELLSKYRKYGYGFQALSLLMDQFSEITGEHVFRSRVEVDNYASQALHRKLGAVPNGMSEFLLHGEEITKYQKENQHLIDDNIRKLAADFGVEPIEILGHVLEYRIEWK
;
A
#
# COMPACT_ATOMS: atom_id res chain seq x y z
N MET A 1 -2.34 -3.68 25.35
CA MET A 1 -1.10 -4.23 24.76
C MET A 1 -0.12 -3.08 24.62
N ASP A 2 1.08 -3.20 25.18
CA ASP A 2 2.12 -2.19 25.05
C ASP A 2 2.83 -2.26 23.68
N LYS A 3 3.76 -1.31 23.41
CA LYS A 3 4.44 -1.23 22.11
C LYS A 3 5.36 -2.42 21.84
N GLU A 4 6.01 -2.94 22.85
CA GLU A 4 6.95 -4.06 22.72
C GLU A 4 6.20 -5.36 22.44
N GLU A 5 5.09 -5.59 23.12
CA GLU A 5 4.20 -6.73 22.91
C GLU A 5 3.59 -6.70 21.50
N LYS A 6 3.11 -5.55 21.03
CA LYS A 6 2.61 -5.37 19.66
C LYS A 6 3.67 -5.73 18.63
N TYR A 7 4.88 -5.16 18.77
CA TYR A 7 5.97 -5.43 17.85
C TYR A 7 6.37 -6.92 17.85
N SER A 8 6.47 -7.52 19.03
CA SER A 8 6.76 -8.95 19.17
C SER A 8 5.72 -9.83 18.46
N ASN A 9 4.43 -9.52 18.60
CA ASN A 9 3.36 -10.24 17.91
C ASN A 9 3.44 -10.09 16.38
N ARG A 10 3.75 -8.87 15.89
CA ARG A 10 3.93 -8.62 14.46
C ARG A 10 5.12 -9.38 13.85
N MET A 11 6.17 -9.66 14.66
CA MET A 11 7.32 -10.44 14.21
C MET A 11 7.01 -11.94 14.04
N ARG A 12 5.82 -12.41 14.47
CA ARG A 12 5.33 -13.79 14.25
C ARG A 12 4.71 -13.99 12.87
N LEU A 13 4.54 -12.94 12.08
CA LEU A 13 4.04 -13.05 10.71
C LEU A 13 4.94 -13.98 9.87
N PRO A 14 4.35 -14.83 9.00
CA PRO A 14 5.10 -15.72 8.14
C PRO A 14 6.13 -14.98 7.27
N LYS A 15 7.31 -15.61 7.11
CA LYS A 15 8.45 -15.10 6.33
C LYS A 15 8.95 -16.19 5.36
N ASP A 16 9.89 -15.81 4.50
CA ASP A 16 10.70 -16.73 3.68
C ASP A 16 9.88 -17.71 2.83
N GLY A 17 8.97 -17.22 2.03
CA GLY A 17 8.15 -18.01 1.11
C GLY A 17 6.99 -18.76 1.76
N ALA A 18 6.83 -18.68 3.10
CA ALA A 18 5.71 -19.32 3.78
C ALA A 18 4.36 -18.70 3.35
N ILE A 19 3.31 -19.50 3.30
CA ILE A 19 1.96 -19.05 3.01
C ILE A 19 1.42 -18.32 4.24
N LEU A 20 0.94 -17.06 4.02
CA LEU A 20 0.20 -16.32 5.03
C LEU A 20 -1.26 -16.77 5.07
N ALA A 21 -1.91 -16.76 3.90
CA ALA A 21 -3.32 -17.08 3.74
C ALA A 21 -3.65 -17.44 2.29
N GLU A 22 -4.79 -18.09 2.09
CA GLU A 22 -5.35 -18.37 0.76
C GLU A 22 -6.88 -18.39 0.79
N ASN A 23 -7.48 -18.18 -0.38
CA ASN A 23 -8.90 -18.42 -0.62
C ASN A 23 -9.08 -19.22 -1.92
N ASP A 24 -10.28 -19.23 -2.50
CA ASP A 24 -10.55 -19.97 -3.74
C ASP A 24 -9.84 -19.40 -4.97
N ASN A 25 -9.40 -18.15 -4.93
CA ASN A 25 -8.86 -17.43 -6.09
C ASN A 25 -7.36 -17.10 -5.99
N ILE A 26 -6.86 -16.81 -4.78
CA ILE A 26 -5.50 -16.32 -4.59
C ILE A 26 -4.80 -16.95 -3.37
N VAL A 27 -3.47 -16.95 -3.43
CA VAL A 27 -2.58 -17.33 -2.35
C VAL A 27 -1.63 -16.16 -2.05
N LEU A 28 -1.44 -15.85 -0.77
CA LEU A 28 -0.47 -14.88 -0.27
C LEU A 28 0.76 -15.63 0.27
N LYS A 29 1.92 -15.45 -0.37
CA LYS A 29 3.19 -16.07 0.05
C LYS A 29 4.18 -14.98 0.47
N ALA A 30 4.80 -15.14 1.64
CA ALA A 30 5.83 -14.22 2.11
C ALA A 30 6.95 -14.10 1.06
N VAL A 31 7.45 -12.88 0.88
CA VAL A 31 8.54 -12.62 -0.08
C VAL A 31 9.80 -13.35 0.36
N SER A 32 10.48 -13.99 -0.59
CA SER A 32 11.80 -14.61 -0.45
C SER A 32 12.68 -14.28 -1.66
N GLU A 33 13.96 -14.64 -1.64
CA GLU A 33 14.95 -14.25 -2.66
C GLU A 33 14.55 -14.63 -4.09
N ASP A 34 13.87 -15.74 -4.28
CA ASP A 34 13.42 -16.22 -5.60
C ASP A 34 12.32 -15.36 -6.22
N GLN A 35 11.60 -14.52 -5.43
CA GLN A 35 10.61 -13.58 -5.93
C GLN A 35 11.16 -12.20 -6.31
N LYS A 36 12.47 -11.96 -6.19
CA LYS A 36 13.09 -10.67 -6.48
C LYS A 36 12.69 -10.08 -7.83
N TYR A 37 12.73 -10.90 -8.87
CA TYR A 37 12.34 -10.47 -10.21
C TYR A 37 10.86 -10.04 -10.27
N HIS A 38 9.98 -10.81 -9.66
CA HIS A 38 8.54 -10.52 -9.59
C HIS A 38 8.27 -9.20 -8.89
N MET A 39 8.88 -8.98 -7.72
CA MET A 39 8.71 -7.74 -6.95
C MET A 39 9.21 -6.52 -7.71
N LEU A 40 10.40 -6.59 -8.31
CA LEU A 40 10.94 -5.50 -9.11
C LEU A 40 10.10 -5.24 -10.37
N SER A 41 9.54 -6.27 -11.01
CA SER A 41 8.72 -6.12 -12.21
C SER A 41 7.40 -5.40 -11.93
N VAL A 42 6.70 -5.74 -10.85
CA VAL A 42 5.44 -5.07 -10.50
C VAL A 42 5.69 -3.62 -10.06
N SER A 43 6.76 -3.37 -9.31
CA SER A 43 7.12 -2.00 -8.93
C SER A 43 7.55 -1.16 -10.13
N TYR A 44 8.28 -1.73 -11.10
CA TYR A 44 8.55 -1.05 -12.37
C TYR A 44 7.26 -0.66 -13.09
N GLU A 45 6.30 -1.58 -13.18
CA GLU A 45 5.03 -1.33 -13.87
C GLU A 45 4.20 -0.23 -13.18
N CYS A 46 4.20 -0.20 -11.84
CA CYS A 46 3.45 0.76 -11.03
C CYS A 46 4.17 2.11 -10.87
N SER A 47 5.49 2.18 -11.10
CA SER A 47 6.28 3.38 -10.88
C SER A 47 6.12 4.41 -12.01
N PHE A 48 6.14 5.69 -11.63
CA PHE A 48 6.35 6.81 -12.54
C PHE A 48 7.86 7.10 -12.78
N LEU A 49 8.76 6.59 -11.93
CA LEU A 49 10.22 6.71 -12.04
C LEU A 49 10.85 5.53 -12.80
N LYS A 50 10.26 5.13 -13.93
CA LYS A 50 10.71 3.94 -14.67
C LYS A 50 12.18 3.98 -15.09
N HIS A 51 12.72 5.17 -15.39
CA HIS A 51 14.11 5.36 -15.77
C HIS A 51 15.09 4.97 -14.65
N GLU A 52 14.71 5.10 -13.37
CA GLU A 52 15.56 4.70 -12.26
C GLU A 52 15.80 3.18 -12.21
N PHE A 53 14.90 2.38 -12.77
CA PHE A 53 15.06 0.92 -12.82
C PHE A 53 16.15 0.46 -13.78
N GLU A 54 16.70 1.31 -14.63
CA GLU A 54 17.91 1.03 -15.41
C GLU A 54 19.16 0.98 -14.51
N ASN A 55 19.12 1.70 -13.39
CA ASN A 55 20.18 1.74 -12.40
C ASN A 55 20.16 0.51 -11.48
N GLU A 56 21.24 -0.26 -11.49
CA GLU A 56 21.37 -1.47 -10.65
C GLU A 56 21.36 -1.14 -9.15
N THR A 57 21.97 -0.03 -8.74
CA THR A 57 21.98 0.42 -7.34
C THR A 57 20.56 0.72 -6.86
N TYR A 58 19.73 1.34 -7.71
CA TYR A 58 18.33 1.59 -7.38
C TYR A 58 17.54 0.30 -7.24
N ARG A 59 17.69 -0.66 -8.16
CA ARG A 59 17.03 -1.99 -8.05
C ARG A 59 17.47 -2.74 -6.80
N LYS A 60 18.75 -2.68 -6.45
CA LYS A 60 19.27 -3.28 -5.22
C LYS A 60 18.66 -2.64 -3.98
N TYR A 61 18.65 -1.30 -3.93
CA TYR A 61 18.00 -0.55 -2.85
C TYR A 61 16.52 -0.93 -2.69
N LEU A 62 15.76 -0.95 -3.78
CA LEU A 62 14.34 -1.36 -3.73
C LEU A 62 14.17 -2.78 -3.21
N TRP A 63 15.02 -3.70 -3.66
CA TRP A 63 14.96 -5.07 -3.18
C TRP A 63 15.21 -5.16 -1.66
N GLU A 64 16.22 -4.48 -1.16
CA GLU A 64 16.52 -4.39 0.27
C GLU A 64 15.35 -3.82 1.08
N GLU A 65 14.63 -2.83 0.53
CA GLU A 65 13.41 -2.29 1.13
C GLU A 65 12.28 -3.33 1.21
N PHE A 66 12.17 -4.24 0.23
CA PHE A 66 11.12 -5.27 0.23
C PHE A 66 11.35 -6.37 1.26
N ILE A 67 12.61 -6.68 1.59
CA ILE A 67 12.98 -7.81 2.45
C ILE A 67 13.52 -7.40 3.82
N ARG A 68 13.59 -6.10 4.13
CA ARG A 68 14.09 -5.66 5.43
C ARG A 68 13.22 -6.18 6.59
N GLU A 69 13.82 -6.33 7.75
CA GLU A 69 13.23 -7.02 8.89
C GLU A 69 11.89 -6.41 9.39
N ASN A 70 11.72 -5.10 9.24
CA ASN A 70 10.55 -4.37 9.73
C ASN A 70 9.42 -4.21 8.70
N VAL A 71 9.40 -5.02 7.64
CA VAL A 71 8.29 -5.10 6.69
C VAL A 71 7.72 -6.51 6.66
N ALA A 72 6.47 -6.64 6.22
CA ALA A 72 5.86 -7.92 5.94
C ALA A 72 5.18 -7.85 4.57
N ASN A 73 5.88 -8.31 3.54
CA ASN A 73 5.40 -8.31 2.16
C ASN A 73 5.07 -9.73 1.68
N TYR A 74 3.98 -9.84 0.94
CA TYR A 74 3.45 -11.11 0.43
C TYR A 74 3.17 -10.99 -1.06
N CYS A 75 3.81 -11.85 -1.86
CA CYS A 75 3.48 -12.04 -3.26
C CYS A 75 2.07 -12.63 -3.38
N ILE A 76 1.30 -12.12 -4.32
CA ILE A 76 -0.05 -12.59 -4.63
C ILE A 76 0.04 -13.48 -5.86
N TYR A 77 -0.43 -14.71 -5.73
CA TYR A 77 -0.53 -15.66 -6.84
C TYR A 77 -1.99 -16.06 -7.07
N THR A 78 -2.38 -16.28 -8.32
CA THR A 78 -3.66 -16.94 -8.64
C THR A 78 -3.59 -18.39 -8.22
N LYS A 79 -4.67 -18.93 -7.69
CA LYS A 79 -4.70 -20.31 -7.17
C LYS A 79 -4.79 -21.36 -8.27
N ASP A 80 -5.47 -21.04 -9.37
CA ASP A 80 -5.70 -21.94 -10.50
C ASP A 80 -4.44 -22.10 -11.39
N THR A 81 -3.74 -21.03 -11.71
CA THR A 81 -2.59 -21.03 -12.62
C THR A 81 -1.26 -20.83 -11.94
N ASN A 82 -1.26 -20.49 -10.63
CA ASN A 82 -0.07 -20.11 -9.87
C ASN A 82 0.73 -18.96 -10.52
N GLU A 83 0.03 -18.04 -11.22
CA GLU A 83 0.65 -16.85 -11.79
C GLU A 83 0.83 -15.76 -10.75
N PHE A 84 2.00 -15.12 -10.74
CA PHE A 84 2.25 -13.92 -9.96
C PHE A 84 1.45 -12.74 -10.51
N ILE A 85 0.68 -12.08 -9.65
CA ILE A 85 -0.20 -10.98 -10.04
C ILE A 85 0.11 -9.64 -9.36
N GLY A 86 0.98 -9.65 -8.35
CA GLY A 86 1.37 -8.48 -7.58
C GLY A 86 1.79 -8.81 -6.16
N TYR A 87 1.85 -7.81 -5.30
CA TYR A 87 2.10 -8.03 -3.87
C TYR A 87 1.19 -7.14 -3.00
N CYS A 88 1.02 -7.54 -1.75
CA CYS A 88 0.47 -6.72 -0.68
C CYS A 88 1.34 -6.86 0.58
N GLY A 89 1.20 -5.94 1.53
CA GLY A 89 2.03 -6.02 2.73
C GLY A 89 1.80 -4.90 3.74
N ILE A 90 2.62 -4.94 4.79
CA ILE A 90 2.73 -3.91 5.83
C ILE A 90 4.10 -3.22 5.69
N LYS A 91 4.10 -1.92 5.43
CA LYS A 91 5.31 -1.15 5.11
C LYS A 91 6.28 -0.97 6.27
N ASN A 92 5.80 -0.90 7.50
CA ASN A 92 6.63 -0.71 8.67
C ASN A 92 5.97 -1.29 9.92
N LEU A 93 6.49 -2.42 10.37
CA LEU A 93 6.01 -3.14 11.54
C LEU A 93 6.23 -2.40 12.87
N ALA A 94 7.12 -1.40 12.91
CA ALA A 94 7.38 -0.60 14.11
C ALA A 94 6.43 0.60 14.27
N ARG A 95 5.61 0.92 13.26
CA ARG A 95 4.62 2.01 13.35
C ARG A 95 3.53 1.67 14.37
N GLU A 96 2.98 2.71 15.00
CA GLU A 96 1.85 2.55 15.93
C GLU A 96 0.63 1.93 15.24
N ILE A 97 0.27 2.42 14.06
CA ILE A 97 -0.78 1.87 13.19
C ILE A 97 -0.11 1.26 11.95
N PRO A 98 -0.32 -0.05 11.66
CA PRO A 98 0.22 -0.72 10.48
C PRO A 98 -0.22 -0.03 9.19
N GLU A 99 0.73 0.21 8.28
CA GLU A 99 0.46 0.84 6.98
C GLU A 99 0.41 -0.20 5.87
N LEU A 100 -0.75 -0.32 5.23
CA LEU A 100 -0.98 -1.24 4.12
C LEU A 100 -0.25 -0.80 2.85
N ALA A 101 0.21 -1.76 2.09
CA ALA A 101 0.75 -1.60 0.74
C ALA A 101 0.08 -2.60 -0.21
N ILE A 102 -0.11 -2.21 -1.46
CA ILE A 102 -0.52 -3.11 -2.53
C ILE A 102 -0.09 -2.56 -3.89
N GLU A 103 0.46 -3.44 -4.72
CA GLU A 103 0.69 -3.19 -6.14
C GLU A 103 0.26 -4.43 -6.94
N LEU A 104 -0.46 -4.19 -8.03
CA LEU A 104 -0.92 -5.24 -8.95
C LEU A 104 -0.45 -4.93 -10.36
N LEU A 105 -0.03 -5.96 -11.08
CA LEU A 105 0.21 -5.89 -12.52
C LEU A 105 -1.08 -5.45 -13.24
N SER A 106 -0.97 -4.58 -14.23
CA SER A 106 -2.11 -3.92 -14.89
C SER A 106 -3.12 -4.90 -15.44
N LYS A 107 -2.65 -6.02 -15.99
CA LYS A 107 -3.50 -7.07 -16.56
C LYS A 107 -4.42 -7.78 -15.55
N TYR A 108 -4.12 -7.63 -14.22
CA TYR A 108 -4.92 -8.24 -13.14
C TYR A 108 -5.72 -7.22 -12.31
N ARG A 109 -5.67 -5.94 -12.68
CA ARG A 109 -6.48 -4.91 -12.02
C ARG A 109 -7.96 -5.04 -12.42
N LYS A 110 -8.85 -4.54 -11.57
CA LYS A 110 -10.32 -4.53 -11.75
C LYS A 110 -11.01 -5.90 -11.69
N TYR A 111 -10.31 -6.98 -11.38
CA TYR A 111 -10.89 -8.33 -11.18
C TYR A 111 -11.20 -8.65 -9.70
N GLY A 112 -11.04 -7.69 -8.81
CA GLY A 112 -11.31 -7.87 -7.38
C GLY A 112 -10.15 -8.46 -6.57
N TYR A 113 -9.04 -8.81 -7.19
CA TYR A 113 -7.87 -9.39 -6.51
C TYR A 113 -7.29 -8.49 -5.42
N GLY A 114 -7.24 -7.17 -5.64
CA GLY A 114 -6.74 -6.24 -4.64
C GLY A 114 -7.58 -6.23 -3.35
N PHE A 115 -8.91 -6.30 -3.49
CA PHE A 115 -9.80 -6.41 -2.35
C PHE A 115 -9.58 -7.72 -1.59
N GLN A 116 -9.53 -8.85 -2.31
CA GLN A 116 -9.30 -10.16 -1.70
C GLN A 116 -7.94 -10.22 -0.98
N ALA A 117 -6.87 -9.71 -1.62
CA ALA A 117 -5.53 -9.74 -1.03
C ALA A 117 -5.43 -8.91 0.25
N LEU A 118 -5.94 -7.66 0.25
CA LEU A 118 -5.92 -6.84 1.46
C LEU A 118 -6.84 -7.38 2.55
N SER A 119 -8.00 -7.95 2.20
CA SER A 119 -8.88 -8.59 3.17
C SER A 119 -8.18 -9.77 3.85
N LEU A 120 -7.60 -10.70 3.08
CA LEU A 120 -6.84 -11.83 3.62
C LEU A 120 -5.66 -11.38 4.49
N LEU A 121 -4.92 -10.36 4.04
CA LEU A 121 -3.80 -9.80 4.79
C LEU A 121 -4.28 -9.26 6.14
N MET A 122 -5.34 -8.45 6.16
CA MET A 122 -5.87 -7.85 7.38
C MET A 122 -6.48 -8.90 8.31
N ASP A 123 -7.18 -9.91 7.79
CA ASP A 123 -7.72 -11.03 8.57
C ASP A 123 -6.60 -11.75 9.32
N GLN A 124 -5.57 -12.20 8.59
CA GLN A 124 -4.46 -12.95 9.19
C GLN A 124 -3.58 -12.09 10.10
N PHE A 125 -3.35 -10.84 9.72
CA PHE A 125 -2.64 -9.91 10.59
C PHE A 125 -3.38 -9.73 11.93
N SER A 126 -4.70 -9.52 11.87
CA SER A 126 -5.53 -9.34 13.06
C SER A 126 -5.57 -10.60 13.92
N GLU A 127 -5.66 -11.78 13.32
CA GLU A 127 -5.63 -13.06 14.01
C GLU A 127 -4.29 -13.29 14.76
N ILE A 128 -3.17 -12.99 14.12
CA ILE A 128 -1.84 -13.21 14.68
C ILE A 128 -1.49 -12.17 15.75
N THR A 129 -1.89 -10.91 15.54
CA THR A 129 -1.42 -9.78 16.37
C THR A 129 -2.45 -9.26 17.36
N GLY A 130 -3.74 -9.51 17.13
CA GLY A 130 -4.85 -8.91 17.87
C GLY A 130 -5.10 -7.43 17.52
N GLU A 131 -4.52 -6.94 16.42
CA GLU A 131 -4.69 -5.55 15.99
C GLU A 131 -5.64 -5.46 14.78
N HIS A 132 -6.61 -4.56 14.88
CA HIS A 132 -7.69 -4.42 13.89
C HIS A 132 -7.74 -3.05 13.22
N VAL A 133 -6.75 -2.19 13.46
CA VAL A 133 -6.70 -0.84 12.91
C VAL A 133 -5.53 -0.73 11.97
N PHE A 134 -5.81 -0.28 10.74
CA PHE A 134 -4.82 -0.10 9.69
C PHE A 134 -4.87 1.32 9.14
N ARG A 135 -3.78 1.75 8.55
CA ARG A 135 -3.72 2.99 7.75
C ARG A 135 -3.27 2.68 6.34
N SER A 136 -3.54 3.60 5.43
CA SER A 136 -2.95 3.60 4.11
C SER A 136 -2.77 5.02 3.61
N ARG A 137 -1.84 5.19 2.66
CA ARG A 137 -1.62 6.45 1.96
C ARG A 137 -1.85 6.24 0.47
N VAL A 138 -2.58 7.16 -0.14
CA VAL A 138 -3.00 7.06 -1.54
C VAL A 138 -2.79 8.40 -2.23
N GLU A 139 -2.14 8.39 -3.40
CA GLU A 139 -2.02 9.60 -4.22
C GLU A 139 -3.41 10.11 -4.65
N VAL A 140 -3.50 11.42 -4.80
CA VAL A 140 -4.74 12.13 -5.10
C VAL A 140 -5.36 11.69 -6.44
N ASP A 141 -4.55 11.36 -7.42
CA ASP A 141 -4.94 10.91 -8.76
C ASP A 141 -5.11 9.38 -8.87
N ASN A 142 -4.80 8.61 -7.82
CA ASN A 142 -4.96 7.16 -7.80
C ASN A 142 -6.38 6.74 -7.44
N TYR A 143 -7.34 7.06 -8.34
CA TYR A 143 -8.76 6.76 -8.14
C TYR A 143 -9.06 5.26 -7.93
N ALA A 144 -8.25 4.37 -8.53
CA ALA A 144 -8.41 2.92 -8.37
C ALA A 144 -8.11 2.49 -6.94
N SER A 145 -7.03 2.98 -6.35
CA SER A 145 -6.67 2.73 -4.96
C SER A 145 -7.69 3.35 -4.01
N GLN A 146 -8.15 4.58 -4.25
CA GLN A 146 -9.21 5.21 -3.45
C GLN A 146 -10.50 4.39 -3.45
N ALA A 147 -10.93 3.88 -4.63
CA ALA A 147 -12.11 3.03 -4.73
C ALA A 147 -11.94 1.70 -3.98
N LEU A 148 -10.75 1.10 -4.03
CA LEU A 148 -10.41 -0.11 -3.27
C LEU A 148 -10.51 0.16 -1.77
N HIS A 149 -9.93 1.24 -1.27
CA HIS A 149 -9.95 1.59 0.15
C HIS A 149 -11.37 1.89 0.65
N ARG A 150 -12.20 2.60 -0.13
CA ARG A 150 -13.63 2.79 0.22
C ARG A 150 -14.37 1.45 0.32
N LYS A 151 -14.08 0.50 -0.60
CA LYS A 151 -14.67 -0.84 -0.55
C LYS A 151 -14.25 -1.63 0.70
N LEU A 152 -13.05 -1.40 1.22
CA LEU A 152 -12.54 -1.95 2.48
C LEU A 152 -13.10 -1.24 3.73
N GLY A 153 -13.98 -0.25 3.57
CA GLY A 153 -14.53 0.52 4.68
C GLY A 153 -13.59 1.60 5.22
N ALA A 154 -12.58 1.98 4.45
CA ALA A 154 -11.66 3.04 4.83
C ALA A 154 -12.35 4.40 4.91
N VAL A 155 -12.01 5.16 5.93
CA VAL A 155 -12.47 6.53 6.15
C VAL A 155 -11.31 7.51 6.02
N PRO A 156 -11.54 8.76 5.54
CA PRO A 156 -10.55 9.81 5.54
C PRO A 156 -9.95 10.04 6.92
N ASN A 157 -8.63 10.20 6.99
CA ASN A 157 -7.91 10.37 8.24
C ASN A 157 -6.77 11.39 8.13
N GLY A 158 -7.00 12.46 7.35
CA GLY A 158 -6.03 13.52 7.12
C GLY A 158 -5.22 13.36 5.83
N MET A 159 -4.19 14.15 5.74
CA MET A 159 -3.26 14.19 4.61
C MET A 159 -1.83 14.30 5.14
N SER A 160 -0.85 13.92 4.33
CA SER A 160 0.55 14.11 4.66
C SER A 160 1.38 14.56 3.47
N GLU A 161 2.48 15.21 3.75
CA GLU A 161 3.52 15.51 2.77
C GLU A 161 4.20 14.22 2.30
N PHE A 162 4.64 14.18 1.05
CA PHE A 162 5.33 13.01 0.50
C PHE A 162 6.52 13.42 -0.38
N LEU A 163 6.27 13.97 -1.57
CA LEU A 163 7.33 14.38 -2.50
C LEU A 163 7.70 15.86 -2.33
N LEU A 164 6.74 16.68 -1.92
CA LEU A 164 6.90 18.10 -1.71
C LEU A 164 6.79 18.40 -0.22
N HIS A 165 7.53 19.41 0.26
CA HIS A 165 7.58 19.77 1.68
C HIS A 165 7.52 21.29 1.89
N GLY A 166 6.80 21.71 2.91
CA GLY A 166 6.76 23.10 3.36
C GLY A 166 6.43 24.11 2.26
N GLU A 167 7.36 25.04 1.97
CA GLU A 167 7.17 26.09 0.97
C GLU A 167 6.99 25.54 -0.47
N GLU A 168 7.55 24.38 -0.78
CA GLU A 168 7.41 23.74 -2.09
C GLU A 168 5.95 23.37 -2.37
N ILE A 169 5.23 22.88 -1.36
CA ILE A 169 3.79 22.59 -1.46
C ILE A 169 3.03 23.88 -1.75
N THR A 170 3.29 24.95 -1.00
CA THR A 170 2.62 26.24 -1.18
C THR A 170 2.84 26.81 -2.59
N LYS A 171 4.06 26.67 -3.11
CA LYS A 171 4.40 27.06 -4.48
C LYS A 171 3.64 26.20 -5.49
N TYR A 172 3.70 24.87 -5.33
CA TYR A 172 3.01 23.92 -6.20
C TYR A 172 1.50 24.20 -6.25
N GLN A 173 0.86 24.42 -5.11
CA GLN A 173 -0.55 24.76 -5.00
C GLN A 173 -0.92 26.02 -5.78
N LYS A 174 -0.13 27.10 -5.65
CA LYS A 174 -0.36 28.35 -6.38
C LYS A 174 -0.25 28.18 -7.90
N GLU A 175 0.76 27.43 -8.35
CA GLU A 175 1.02 27.22 -9.78
C GLU A 175 0.03 26.25 -10.43
N ASN A 176 -0.61 25.37 -9.64
CA ASN A 176 -1.44 24.28 -10.13
C ASN A 176 -2.94 24.39 -9.77
N GLN A 177 -3.43 25.59 -9.43
CA GLN A 177 -4.86 25.80 -9.12
C GLN A 177 -5.80 25.33 -10.25
N HIS A 178 -5.33 25.35 -11.49
CA HIS A 178 -6.07 24.90 -12.66
C HIS A 178 -6.37 23.39 -12.67
N LEU A 179 -5.70 22.60 -11.83
CA LEU A 179 -5.95 21.17 -11.64
C LEU A 179 -7.15 20.89 -10.73
N ILE A 180 -7.72 21.92 -10.08
CA ILE A 180 -8.88 21.76 -9.19
C ILE A 180 -10.13 21.52 -10.02
N ASP A 181 -10.42 20.25 -10.25
CA ASP A 181 -11.65 19.77 -10.90
C ASP A 181 -12.71 19.33 -9.87
N ASP A 182 -13.82 18.79 -10.35
CA ASP A 182 -14.92 18.31 -9.50
C ASP A 182 -14.51 17.13 -8.62
N ASN A 183 -13.54 16.28 -9.06
CA ASN A 183 -13.03 15.18 -8.25
C ASN A 183 -12.21 15.71 -7.08
N ILE A 184 -11.33 16.68 -7.30
CA ILE A 184 -10.57 17.35 -6.24
C ILE A 184 -11.50 18.03 -5.24
N ARG A 185 -12.56 18.74 -5.72
CA ARG A 185 -13.56 19.38 -4.85
C ARG A 185 -14.30 18.34 -3.98
N LYS A 186 -14.66 17.21 -4.57
CA LYS A 186 -15.30 16.10 -3.83
C LYS A 186 -14.38 15.50 -2.80
N LEU A 187 -13.12 15.22 -3.17
CA LEU A 187 -12.11 14.72 -2.23
C LEU A 187 -11.89 15.70 -1.06
N ALA A 188 -11.78 17.00 -1.36
CA ALA A 188 -11.63 18.03 -0.33
C ALA A 188 -12.81 18.02 0.65
N ALA A 189 -14.04 17.90 0.14
CA ALA A 189 -15.23 17.78 0.98
C ALA A 189 -15.21 16.50 1.82
N ASP A 190 -14.80 15.34 1.26
CA ASP A 190 -14.67 14.08 1.98
C ASP A 190 -13.63 14.17 3.12
N PHE A 191 -12.55 14.93 2.91
CA PHE A 191 -11.46 15.12 3.87
C PHE A 191 -11.65 16.34 4.79
N GLY A 192 -12.66 17.17 4.57
CA GLY A 192 -12.95 18.37 5.39
C GLY A 192 -11.90 19.47 5.25
N VAL A 193 -11.33 19.64 4.05
CA VAL A 193 -10.28 20.63 3.74
C VAL A 193 -10.67 21.49 2.53
N GLU A 194 -9.93 22.57 2.26
CA GLU A 194 -10.11 23.34 1.05
C GLU A 194 -9.52 22.59 -0.17
N PRO A 195 -10.13 22.71 -1.37
CA PRO A 195 -9.66 22.01 -2.58
C PRO A 195 -8.19 22.23 -2.92
N ILE A 196 -7.66 23.42 -2.61
CA ILE A 196 -6.24 23.75 -2.86
C ILE A 196 -5.31 22.94 -1.97
N GLU A 197 -5.73 22.58 -0.76
CA GLU A 197 -4.92 21.85 0.21
C GLU A 197 -4.71 20.38 -0.20
N ILE A 198 -5.58 19.82 -1.05
CA ILE A 198 -5.40 18.48 -1.63
C ILE A 198 -4.14 18.39 -2.50
N LEU A 199 -3.83 19.48 -3.23
CA LEU A 199 -2.71 19.49 -4.18
C LEU A 199 -1.36 19.39 -3.46
N GLY A 200 -0.52 18.48 -3.91
CA GLY A 200 0.82 18.27 -3.37
C GLY A 200 0.89 17.37 -2.13
N HIS A 201 -0.26 16.87 -1.64
CA HIS A 201 -0.34 15.95 -0.52
C HIS A 201 -0.71 14.53 -0.97
N VAL A 202 -0.52 13.56 -0.08
CA VAL A 202 -1.12 12.22 -0.19
C VAL A 202 -2.26 12.09 0.82
N LEU A 203 -3.32 11.40 0.39
CA LEU A 203 -4.49 11.13 1.21
C LEU A 203 -4.17 10.04 2.22
N GLU A 204 -4.54 10.24 3.47
CA GLU A 204 -4.44 9.23 4.52
C GLU A 204 -5.82 8.65 4.82
N TYR A 205 -5.88 7.33 4.90
CA TYR A 205 -7.08 6.60 5.25
C TYR A 205 -6.84 5.75 6.50
N ARG A 206 -7.90 5.58 7.29
CA ARG A 206 -7.97 4.68 8.43
C ARG A 206 -8.97 3.58 8.12
N ILE A 207 -8.63 2.34 8.45
CA ILE A 207 -9.49 1.17 8.30
C ILE A 207 -9.62 0.52 9.68
N GLU A 208 -10.85 0.34 10.14
CA GLU A 208 -11.18 -0.47 11.32
C GLU A 208 -11.70 -1.82 10.82
N TRP A 209 -10.83 -2.81 10.91
CA TRP A 209 -11.12 -4.16 10.42
C TRP A 209 -11.78 -5.00 11.50
N LYS A 210 -12.79 -5.76 11.15
CA LYS A 210 -13.64 -6.52 12.11
C LYS A 210 -13.10 -7.92 12.35
#